data_7f2f58ca5945e686e155cea7bb2053be
#
_entry.id   7f2f58ca5945e686e155cea7bb2053be
#
_cell.length_a   1.000
_cell.length_b   1.000
_cell.length_c   1.000
_cell.angle_alpha   90.00
_cell.angle_beta   90.00
_cell.angle_gamma   90.00
#
_symmetry.space_group_name_H-M   'P 1'
#
loop_
_entity.id
_entity.type
_entity.pdbx_description
1 polymer ?
#
loop_
_entity_poly.entity_id
_entity_poly.type
_entity_poly.pdbx_seq_one_letter_code
_entity_poly.pdbx_strand_id
1 'polypeptide(L)'
;FDHIPDDDERRKNQIALAGLLAPTAQFDGTLLSSAFPALNDPAVAIDIYKGDTGLDSGRPQSIFALDRRMIGQGRLNRMARVNLRLGEETRLDDGTMVRFDAVTDFVSLQVSHDPAQIWVLVFAMTMMAGLLVSLIIRRRRIWVKISRDEGGGALTVEVGGLARTDNAGWG
;
A
#
# COMPACT_ATOMS: atom_id res chain seq x y z
N PHE A 1 21.74 -41.94 -15.10
CA PHE A 1 21.71 -40.96 -13.99
C PHE A 1 21.58 -39.63 -14.66
N ASP A 2 20.39 -39.04 -14.62
CA ASP A 2 20.12 -37.71 -15.13
C ASP A 2 20.96 -36.71 -14.35
N HIS A 3 21.72 -35.89 -15.08
CA HIS A 3 22.54 -34.84 -14.52
C HIS A 3 21.60 -33.84 -13.79
N ILE A 4 21.71 -33.77 -12.45
CA ILE A 4 21.03 -32.74 -11.69
C ILE A 4 21.83 -31.44 -11.90
N PRO A 5 21.27 -30.41 -12.56
CA PRO A 5 22.01 -29.17 -12.82
C PRO A 5 22.45 -28.55 -11.47
N ASP A 6 23.68 -28.07 -11.43
CA ASP A 6 24.19 -27.27 -10.32
C ASP A 6 23.34 -26.00 -10.13
N ASP A 7 23.34 -25.48 -8.91
CA ASP A 7 22.55 -24.27 -8.58
C ASP A 7 22.91 -23.08 -9.50
N ASP A 8 24.16 -22.97 -9.88
CA ASP A 8 24.60 -21.93 -10.81
C ASP A 8 24.12 -22.16 -12.24
N GLU A 9 24.00 -23.40 -12.69
CA GLU A 9 23.40 -23.73 -14.01
C GLU A 9 21.89 -23.47 -14.00
N ARG A 10 21.22 -23.82 -12.92
CA ARG A 10 19.79 -23.52 -12.76
C ARG A 10 19.51 -22.03 -12.83
N ARG A 11 20.31 -21.20 -12.13
CA ARG A 11 20.19 -19.74 -12.18
C ARG A 11 20.41 -19.17 -13.56
N LYS A 12 21.42 -19.65 -14.30
CA LYS A 12 21.71 -19.19 -15.67
C LYS A 12 20.63 -19.56 -16.66
N ASN A 13 19.88 -20.63 -16.40
CA ASN A 13 18.83 -21.15 -17.28
C ASN A 13 17.41 -20.69 -16.89
N GLN A 14 17.27 -19.81 -15.92
CA GLN A 14 15.97 -19.21 -15.59
C GLN A 14 15.48 -18.33 -16.74
N ILE A 15 14.18 -18.39 -16.98
CA ILE A 15 13.50 -17.57 -17.98
C ILE A 15 12.56 -16.59 -17.25
N ALA A 16 12.63 -15.34 -17.64
CA ALA A 16 11.72 -14.32 -17.17
C ALA A 16 11.02 -13.66 -18.36
N LEU A 17 9.73 -13.44 -18.22
CA LEU A 17 8.89 -12.79 -19.20
C LEU A 17 8.44 -11.45 -18.65
N ALA A 18 8.66 -10.38 -19.41
CA ALA A 18 8.11 -9.07 -19.10
C ALA A 18 7.30 -8.60 -20.30
N GLY A 19 6.04 -8.24 -20.08
CA GLY A 19 5.21 -7.95 -21.22
C GLY A 19 4.09 -6.97 -20.92
N LEU A 20 3.44 -6.55 -21.99
CA LEU A 20 2.24 -5.74 -21.99
C LEU A 20 1.13 -6.53 -22.67
N LEU A 21 0.01 -6.70 -21.97
CA LEU A 21 -1.21 -7.26 -22.55
C LEU A 21 -2.04 -6.14 -23.18
N ALA A 22 -2.43 -6.34 -24.42
CA ALA A 22 -3.42 -5.51 -25.12
C ALA A 22 -4.73 -6.31 -25.21
N PRO A 23 -5.78 -5.96 -24.46
CA PRO A 23 -7.06 -6.66 -24.48
C PRO A 23 -7.76 -6.66 -25.84
N THR A 24 -7.64 -5.56 -26.60
CA THR A 24 -8.05 -5.48 -28.00
C THR A 24 -6.88 -4.94 -28.81
N ALA A 25 -6.15 -5.82 -29.45
CA ALA A 25 -4.86 -5.51 -30.07
C ALA A 25 -5.00 -4.58 -31.27
N GLN A 26 -4.17 -3.56 -31.28
CA GLN A 26 -3.92 -2.71 -32.43
C GLN A 26 -2.43 -2.65 -32.69
N PHE A 27 -2.03 -3.07 -33.89
CA PHE A 27 -0.64 -3.09 -34.30
C PHE A 27 -0.32 -1.88 -35.17
N ASP A 28 0.75 -1.18 -34.83
CA ASP A 28 1.38 -0.17 -35.66
C ASP A 28 2.82 -0.63 -35.91
N GLY A 29 3.02 -1.36 -37.01
CA GLY A 29 4.25 -2.09 -37.25
C GLY A 29 4.52 -3.13 -36.16
N THR A 30 5.61 -2.96 -35.40
CA THR A 30 5.97 -3.84 -34.27
C THR A 30 5.43 -3.35 -32.93
N LEU A 31 4.81 -2.16 -32.89
CA LEU A 31 4.26 -1.60 -31.68
C LEU A 31 2.86 -2.16 -31.45
N LEU A 32 2.67 -2.75 -30.26
CA LEU A 32 1.36 -3.21 -29.79
C LEU A 32 0.74 -2.15 -28.88
N SER A 33 -0.49 -1.78 -29.17
CA SER A 33 -1.34 -0.94 -28.33
C SER A 33 -2.70 -1.59 -28.16
N SER A 34 -3.53 -1.08 -27.24
CA SER A 34 -4.89 -1.55 -27.05
C SER A 34 -5.88 -0.49 -27.49
N ALA A 35 -6.76 -0.85 -28.42
CA ALA A 35 -7.83 0.03 -28.90
C ALA A 35 -9.02 0.11 -27.92
N PHE A 36 -9.22 -0.95 -27.10
CA PHE A 36 -10.35 -1.05 -26.19
C PHE A 36 -10.00 -1.91 -24.98
N PRO A 37 -10.54 -1.63 -23.77
CA PRO A 37 -10.18 -2.37 -22.55
C PRO A 37 -10.81 -3.76 -22.43
N ALA A 38 -11.79 -4.15 -23.26
CA ALA A 38 -12.35 -5.49 -23.21
C ALA A 38 -11.52 -6.49 -24.00
N LEU A 39 -11.58 -7.76 -23.59
CA LEU A 39 -10.86 -8.90 -24.21
C LEU A 39 -11.53 -9.37 -25.51
N ASN A 40 -11.52 -8.53 -26.57
CA ASN A 40 -12.13 -8.87 -27.86
C ASN A 40 -11.12 -9.56 -28.80
N ASP A 41 -9.89 -9.09 -28.84
CA ASP A 41 -8.78 -9.66 -29.63
C ASP A 41 -7.48 -9.50 -28.84
N PRO A 42 -7.26 -10.34 -27.82
CA PRO A 42 -6.11 -10.18 -26.93
C PRO A 42 -4.80 -10.55 -27.63
N ALA A 43 -3.81 -9.69 -27.44
CA ALA A 43 -2.42 -9.97 -27.81
C ALA A 43 -1.48 -9.48 -26.71
N VAL A 44 -0.28 -10.04 -26.70
CA VAL A 44 0.75 -9.70 -25.71
C VAL A 44 2.05 -9.36 -26.43
N ALA A 45 2.68 -8.25 -26.04
CA ALA A 45 4.05 -7.94 -26.41
C ALA A 45 4.95 -8.35 -25.25
N ILE A 46 5.83 -9.31 -25.46
CA ILE A 46 6.71 -9.86 -24.42
C ILE A 46 8.17 -9.65 -24.76
N ASP A 47 8.93 -9.21 -23.77
CA ASP A 47 10.39 -9.29 -23.74
C ASP A 47 10.77 -10.57 -22.98
N ILE A 48 11.52 -11.43 -23.61
CA ILE A 48 11.96 -12.72 -23.06
C ILE A 48 13.41 -12.55 -22.60
N TYR A 49 13.63 -12.82 -21.32
CA TYR A 49 14.95 -12.75 -20.68
C TYR A 49 15.39 -14.13 -20.25
N LYS A 50 16.71 -14.38 -20.36
CA LYS A 50 17.35 -15.59 -19.84
C LYS A 50 18.52 -15.22 -18.93
N GLY A 51 18.66 -15.94 -17.82
CA GLY A 51 19.72 -15.75 -16.85
C GLY A 51 19.21 -15.74 -15.42
N ASP A 52 20.01 -15.20 -14.52
CA ASP A 52 19.69 -15.12 -13.10
C ASP A 52 18.63 -14.03 -12.85
N THR A 53 17.46 -14.46 -12.44
CA THR A 53 16.35 -13.56 -12.07
C THR A 53 16.52 -12.93 -10.69
N GLY A 54 17.47 -13.42 -9.87
CA GLY A 54 17.69 -12.98 -8.50
C GLY A 54 16.70 -13.53 -7.47
N LEU A 55 15.73 -14.38 -7.88
CA LEU A 55 14.71 -14.96 -7.01
C LEU A 55 15.31 -15.85 -5.91
N ASP A 56 16.42 -16.52 -6.19
CA ASP A 56 17.12 -17.39 -5.25
C ASP A 56 18.01 -16.63 -4.25
N SER A 57 17.99 -15.30 -4.29
CA SER A 57 18.83 -14.45 -3.41
C SER A 57 18.29 -14.30 -1.98
N GLY A 58 17.08 -14.82 -1.69
CA GLY A 58 16.40 -14.65 -0.41
C GLY A 58 15.92 -13.21 -0.12
N ARG A 59 16.03 -12.31 -1.08
CA ARG A 59 15.54 -10.93 -0.95
C ARG A 59 14.11 -10.82 -1.45
N PRO A 60 13.25 -10.06 -0.77
CA PRO A 60 11.90 -9.79 -1.27
C PRO A 60 11.96 -9.10 -2.64
N GLN A 61 11.27 -9.64 -3.61
CA GLN A 61 11.18 -9.07 -4.95
C GLN A 61 9.72 -8.90 -5.36
N SER A 62 9.47 -7.90 -6.22
CA SER A 62 8.18 -7.73 -6.85
C SER A 62 7.98 -8.81 -7.92
N ILE A 63 6.81 -9.45 -7.94
CA ILE A 63 6.41 -10.37 -9.01
C ILE A 63 6.00 -9.64 -10.29
N PHE A 64 5.82 -8.32 -10.23
CA PHE A 64 5.38 -7.49 -11.36
C PHE A 64 6.53 -6.74 -12.06
N ALA A 65 7.76 -6.87 -11.55
CA ALA A 65 8.90 -6.17 -12.12
C ALA A 65 10.17 -7.02 -12.02
N LEU A 66 10.92 -7.05 -13.10
CA LEU A 66 12.24 -7.70 -13.11
C LEU A 66 13.26 -6.86 -12.34
N ASP A 67 14.21 -7.53 -11.68
CA ASP A 67 15.30 -6.85 -10.99
C ASP A 67 16.24 -6.18 -12.01
N ARG A 68 16.16 -4.84 -12.07
CA ARG A 68 16.99 -4.02 -12.97
C ARG A 68 18.50 -4.18 -12.69
N ARG A 69 18.86 -4.58 -11.46
CA ARG A 69 20.27 -4.82 -11.10
C ARG A 69 20.82 -6.03 -11.86
N MET A 70 20.03 -7.10 -11.96
CA MET A 70 20.42 -8.30 -12.69
C MET A 70 20.62 -8.00 -14.19
N ILE A 71 19.74 -7.17 -14.76
CA ILE A 71 19.86 -6.70 -16.14
C ILE A 71 21.10 -5.81 -16.30
N GLY A 72 21.33 -4.84 -15.42
CA GLY A 72 22.47 -3.92 -15.48
C GLY A 72 23.83 -4.61 -15.27
N GLN A 73 23.86 -5.74 -14.54
CA GLN A 73 25.06 -6.57 -14.34
C GLN A 73 25.29 -7.59 -15.46
N GLY A 74 24.41 -7.67 -16.46
CA GLY A 74 24.49 -8.65 -17.53
C GLY A 74 24.21 -10.10 -17.08
N ARG A 75 23.64 -10.30 -15.88
CA ARG A 75 23.26 -11.61 -15.36
C ARG A 75 21.91 -12.09 -15.90
N LEU A 76 21.04 -11.14 -16.28
CA LEU A 76 19.76 -11.38 -16.93
C LEU A 76 19.73 -10.64 -18.26
N ASN A 77 19.77 -11.38 -19.36
CA ASN A 77 19.88 -10.83 -20.71
C ASN A 77 18.59 -11.01 -21.49
N ARG A 78 18.20 -9.97 -22.24
CA ARG A 78 17.07 -10.06 -23.15
C ARG A 78 17.44 -10.88 -24.38
N MET A 79 16.71 -11.96 -24.61
CA MET A 79 16.91 -12.85 -25.74
C MET A 79 16.08 -12.42 -26.95
N ALA A 80 14.80 -12.12 -26.75
CA ALA A 80 13.90 -11.78 -27.83
C ALA A 80 12.81 -10.82 -27.35
N ARG A 81 12.24 -10.08 -28.32
CA ARG A 81 10.99 -9.37 -28.14
C ARG A 81 10.03 -9.84 -29.21
N VAL A 82 8.86 -10.31 -28.81
CA VAL A 82 7.87 -10.88 -29.70
C VAL A 82 6.46 -10.38 -29.33
N ASN A 83 5.62 -10.29 -30.35
CA ASN A 83 4.20 -10.06 -30.18
C ASN A 83 3.49 -11.38 -30.47
N LEU A 84 2.63 -11.83 -29.56
CA LEU A 84 1.87 -13.06 -29.71
C LEU A 84 0.38 -12.77 -29.59
N ARG A 85 -0.41 -13.29 -30.52
CA ARG A 85 -1.86 -13.38 -30.40
C ARG A 85 -2.25 -14.63 -29.61
N LEU A 86 -3.49 -14.69 -29.20
CA LEU A 86 -4.02 -15.85 -28.50
C LEU A 86 -3.83 -17.14 -29.35
N GLY A 87 -3.21 -18.15 -28.75
CA GLY A 87 -2.87 -19.41 -29.39
C GLY A 87 -1.55 -19.40 -30.19
N GLU A 88 -0.90 -18.24 -30.38
CA GLU A 88 0.38 -18.18 -31.06
C GLU A 88 1.53 -18.60 -30.15
N GLU A 89 2.58 -19.14 -30.79
CA GLU A 89 3.78 -19.57 -30.10
C GLU A 89 5.03 -19.03 -30.78
N THR A 90 6.09 -18.86 -30.03
CA THR A 90 7.42 -18.53 -30.49
C THR A 90 8.43 -19.52 -29.94
N ARG A 91 9.42 -19.85 -30.75
CA ARG A 91 10.53 -20.72 -30.35
C ARG A 91 11.81 -19.88 -30.23
N LEU A 92 12.49 -20.00 -29.10
CA LEU A 92 13.80 -19.40 -28.88
C LEU A 92 14.91 -20.28 -29.48
N ASP A 93 16.09 -19.69 -29.65
CA ASP A 93 17.27 -20.37 -30.22
C ASP A 93 17.72 -21.58 -29.38
N ASP A 94 17.42 -21.60 -28.09
CA ASP A 94 17.71 -22.71 -27.17
C ASP A 94 16.68 -23.85 -27.23
N GLY A 95 15.68 -23.74 -28.11
CA GLY A 95 14.60 -24.72 -28.26
C GLY A 95 13.40 -24.50 -27.34
N THR A 96 13.45 -23.54 -26.41
CA THR A 96 12.33 -23.21 -25.53
C THR A 96 11.17 -22.65 -26.35
N MET A 97 9.95 -23.14 -26.09
CA MET A 97 8.72 -22.62 -26.70
C MET A 97 7.96 -21.77 -25.70
N VAL A 98 7.51 -20.62 -26.16
CA VAL A 98 6.63 -19.73 -25.40
C VAL A 98 5.35 -19.55 -26.17
N ARG A 99 4.21 -19.92 -25.58
CA ARG A 99 2.89 -19.83 -26.20
C ARG A 99 1.95 -19.00 -25.35
N PHE A 100 1.15 -18.16 -25.99
CA PHE A 100 0.11 -17.41 -25.35
C PHE A 100 -1.21 -18.17 -25.40
N ASP A 101 -1.51 -18.95 -24.35
CA ASP A 101 -2.62 -19.88 -24.33
C ASP A 101 -3.96 -19.25 -24.00
N ALA A 102 -4.00 -18.39 -22.98
CA ALA A 102 -5.25 -17.83 -22.48
C ALA A 102 -5.00 -16.58 -21.65
N VAL A 103 -6.06 -15.80 -21.47
CA VAL A 103 -6.14 -14.71 -20.48
C VAL A 103 -7.16 -15.09 -19.43
N THR A 104 -6.75 -15.04 -18.17
CA THR A 104 -7.63 -15.30 -17.04
C THR A 104 -7.57 -14.13 -16.07
N ASP A 105 -8.71 -13.78 -15.49
CA ASP A 105 -8.77 -12.76 -14.45
C ASP A 105 -8.19 -13.29 -13.14
N PHE A 106 -7.47 -12.44 -12.43
CA PHE A 106 -7.03 -12.73 -11.09
C PHE A 106 -7.34 -11.57 -10.16
N VAL A 107 -7.55 -11.87 -8.89
CA VAL A 107 -7.80 -10.89 -7.85
C VAL A 107 -6.65 -10.92 -6.85
N SER A 108 -6.04 -9.77 -6.63
CA SER A 108 -5.06 -9.59 -5.56
C SER A 108 -5.79 -9.13 -4.30
N LEU A 109 -5.81 -9.98 -3.27
CA LEU A 109 -6.42 -9.68 -1.99
C LEU A 109 -5.33 -9.35 -0.98
N GLN A 110 -5.44 -8.17 -0.38
CA GLN A 110 -4.64 -7.82 0.79
C GLN A 110 -5.43 -8.11 2.05
N VAL A 111 -4.99 -9.09 2.83
CA VAL A 111 -5.57 -9.38 4.13
C VAL A 111 -4.77 -8.64 5.18
N SER A 112 -5.44 -7.72 5.89
CA SER A 112 -4.88 -6.98 7.01
C SER A 112 -5.62 -7.36 8.28
N HIS A 113 -4.88 -7.73 9.31
CA HIS A 113 -5.40 -7.96 10.65
C HIS A 113 -4.67 -7.05 11.62
N ASP A 114 -5.38 -6.05 12.15
CA ASP A 114 -4.86 -5.14 13.16
C ASP A 114 -5.57 -5.40 14.50
N PRO A 115 -4.91 -6.09 15.44
CA PRO A 115 -5.49 -6.38 16.75
C PRO A 115 -5.63 -5.13 17.62
N ALA A 116 -4.95 -4.03 17.28
CA ALA A 116 -5.04 -2.78 18.03
C ALA A 116 -6.26 -1.95 17.68
N GLN A 117 -6.95 -2.21 16.58
CA GLN A 117 -8.07 -1.42 16.09
C GLN A 117 -9.20 -1.25 17.12
N ILE A 118 -9.51 -2.31 17.87
CA ILE A 118 -10.54 -2.26 18.92
C ILE A 118 -10.14 -1.31 20.05
N TRP A 119 -8.87 -1.29 20.44
CA TRP A 119 -8.37 -0.41 21.48
C TRP A 119 -8.38 1.05 21.06
N VAL A 120 -8.06 1.34 19.80
CA VAL A 120 -8.16 2.69 19.22
C VAL A 120 -9.60 3.19 19.33
N LEU A 121 -10.58 2.34 18.98
CA LEU A 121 -12.00 2.68 19.11
C LEU A 121 -12.39 2.95 20.57
N VAL A 122 -11.99 2.11 21.52
CA VAL A 122 -12.28 2.28 22.95
C VAL A 122 -11.71 3.60 23.46
N PHE A 123 -10.45 3.90 23.13
CA PHE A 123 -9.82 5.16 23.56
C PHE A 123 -10.45 6.38 22.89
N ALA A 124 -10.84 6.31 21.64
CA ALA A 124 -11.55 7.38 20.94
C ALA A 124 -12.91 7.68 21.61
N MET A 125 -13.66 6.63 21.93
CA MET A 125 -14.95 6.78 22.64
C MET A 125 -14.76 7.35 24.05
N THR A 126 -13.74 6.91 24.78
CA THR A 126 -13.41 7.43 26.12
C THR A 126 -13.02 8.91 26.05
N MET A 127 -12.22 9.30 25.08
CA MET A 127 -11.83 10.70 24.86
C MET A 127 -13.06 11.56 24.56
N MET A 128 -13.97 11.10 23.70
CA MET A 128 -15.20 11.80 23.38
C MET A 128 -16.10 11.95 24.61
N ALA A 129 -16.26 10.88 25.38
CA ALA A 129 -17.02 10.93 26.65
C ALA A 129 -16.41 11.93 27.65
N GLY A 130 -15.08 11.91 27.80
CA GLY A 130 -14.36 12.88 28.65
C GLY A 130 -14.57 14.32 28.19
N LEU A 131 -14.58 14.57 26.89
CA LEU A 131 -14.86 15.90 26.35
C LEU A 131 -16.30 16.35 26.67
N LEU A 132 -17.28 15.48 26.48
CA LEU A 132 -18.67 15.76 26.79
C LEU A 132 -18.87 16.08 28.28
N VAL A 133 -18.29 15.26 29.16
CA VAL A 133 -18.31 15.50 30.60
C VAL A 133 -17.65 16.83 30.94
N SER A 134 -16.52 17.16 30.32
CA SER A 134 -15.84 18.45 30.54
C SER A 134 -16.67 19.66 30.09
N LEU A 135 -17.52 19.49 29.06
CA LEU A 135 -18.45 20.55 28.62
C LEU A 135 -19.66 20.69 29.52
N ILE A 136 -20.16 19.56 30.05
CA ILE A 136 -21.35 19.55 30.94
C ILE A 136 -21.00 20.06 32.33
N ILE A 137 -19.82 19.73 32.87
CA ILE A 137 -19.39 20.16 34.18
C ILE A 137 -19.06 21.66 34.15
N ARG A 138 -19.88 22.41 34.79
CA ARG A 138 -19.73 23.85 34.92
C ARG A 138 -18.59 24.18 35.88
N ARG A 139 -17.56 24.83 35.40
CA ARG A 139 -16.45 25.32 36.24
C ARG A 139 -16.89 26.61 36.88
N ARG A 140 -17.00 26.63 38.23
CA ARG A 140 -17.23 27.80 39.03
C ARG A 140 -15.91 28.22 39.67
N ARG A 141 -15.60 29.51 39.65
CA ARG A 141 -14.46 30.08 40.38
C ARG A 141 -14.98 30.99 41.44
N ILE A 142 -14.52 30.82 42.68
CA ILE A 142 -14.83 31.64 43.81
C ILE A 142 -13.54 32.29 44.29
N TRP A 143 -13.53 33.58 44.41
CA TRP A 143 -12.42 34.33 44.98
C TRP A 143 -12.85 34.90 46.29
N VAL A 144 -12.01 34.80 47.31
CA VAL A 144 -12.19 35.39 48.61
C VAL A 144 -11.02 36.35 48.83
N LYS A 145 -11.32 37.63 48.95
CA LYS A 145 -10.36 38.65 49.29
C LYS A 145 -10.59 39.06 50.75
N ILE A 146 -9.56 38.93 51.57
CA ILE A 146 -9.58 39.31 52.98
C ILE A 146 -8.73 40.54 53.09
N SER A 147 -9.35 41.68 53.50
CA SER A 147 -8.64 42.93 53.76
C SER A 147 -8.84 43.33 55.19
N ARG A 148 -7.75 43.82 55.81
CA ARG A 148 -7.79 44.39 57.16
C ARG A 148 -7.84 45.91 57.05
N ASP A 149 -8.78 46.50 57.69
CA ASP A 149 -8.88 47.96 57.75
C ASP A 149 -7.80 48.56 58.70
N GLU A 150 -7.03 49.52 58.18
CA GLU A 150 -5.84 50.10 58.87
C GLU A 150 -6.21 50.89 60.14
N GLY A 151 -7.51 51.13 60.45
CA GLY A 151 -7.97 51.99 61.54
C GLY A 151 -8.77 51.36 62.67
N GLY A 152 -9.14 50.08 62.63
CA GLY A 152 -10.07 49.59 63.59
C GLY A 152 -10.15 48.09 63.86
N GLY A 153 -9.26 47.26 63.33
CA GLY A 153 -9.29 45.85 63.67
C GLY A 153 -10.44 45.03 63.05
N ALA A 154 -11.26 45.64 62.19
CA ALA A 154 -12.32 44.96 61.47
C ALA A 154 -11.75 44.24 60.28
N LEU A 155 -12.15 42.97 60.06
CA LEU A 155 -11.76 42.13 58.91
C LEU A 155 -12.92 42.21 57.91
N THR A 156 -12.63 42.74 56.71
CA THR A 156 -13.59 42.78 55.62
C THR A 156 -13.31 41.58 54.70
N VAL A 157 -14.27 40.74 54.46
CA VAL A 157 -14.21 39.56 53.55
C VAL A 157 -15.10 39.86 52.35
N GLU A 158 -14.46 40.00 51.17
CA GLU A 158 -15.17 40.15 49.92
C GLU A 158 -15.17 38.80 49.21
N VAL A 159 -16.36 38.31 48.83
CA VAL A 159 -16.49 37.05 48.11
C VAL A 159 -17.04 37.35 46.74
N GLY A 160 -16.27 36.98 45.70
CA GLY A 160 -16.67 37.10 44.31
C GLY A 160 -16.78 35.72 43.65
N GLY A 161 -17.83 35.49 42.90
CA GLY A 161 -18.02 34.25 42.13
C GLY A 161 -18.16 34.53 40.65
N LEU A 162 -17.51 33.72 39.80
CA LEU A 162 -17.67 33.74 38.35
C LEU A 162 -18.17 32.39 37.87
N ALA A 163 -19.29 32.37 37.20
CA ALA A 163 -19.80 31.22 36.48
C ALA A 163 -19.73 31.48 34.97
N ARG A 164 -19.40 30.47 34.21
CA ARG A 164 -19.28 30.59 32.74
C ARG A 164 -20.63 30.81 32.04
N THR A 165 -21.72 30.58 32.70
CA THR A 165 -23.08 30.81 32.21
C THR A 165 -23.91 31.41 33.31
N ASP A 166 -24.54 32.54 33.03
CA ASP A 166 -25.54 33.14 33.92
C ASP A 166 -26.74 32.20 33.99
N ASN A 167 -26.96 31.62 35.16
CA ASN A 167 -28.22 30.98 35.49
C ASN A 167 -28.85 31.78 36.63
N ALA A 168 -30.11 32.10 36.45
CA ALA A 168 -30.98 32.68 37.47
C ALA A 168 -31.07 31.74 38.71
N GLY A 169 -30.09 31.78 39.56
CA GLY A 169 -29.99 30.93 40.75
C GLY A 169 -28.90 31.37 41.71
N TRP A 170 -28.42 32.58 41.52
CA TRP A 170 -27.64 33.30 42.51
C TRP A 170 -28.51 34.45 43.02
N GLY A 171 -29.51 34.12 43.77
CA GLY A 171 -30.25 35.02 44.62
C GLY A 171 -30.16 34.52 46.05
#